data_138faaf0eaa9c5a38155e9ae54327835
#
_entry.id   138faaf0eaa9c5a38155e9ae54327835
#
_cell.length_a   1.000
_cell.length_b   1.000
_cell.length_c   1.000
_cell.angle_alpha   90.00
_cell.angle_beta   90.00
_cell.angle_gamma   90.00
#
_symmetry.space_group_name_H-M   'P 1'
#
loop_
_entity.id
_entity.type
_entity.pdbx_description
1 polymer ?
#
loop_
_entity_poly.entity_id
_entity_poly.type
_entity_poly.pdbx_seq_one_letter_code
_entity_poly.pdbx_strand_id
1 'polypeptide(L)'
;YWRNDRAGGDSFELPEPVISALIMTQPDTIQTMSASAEMRESGFLARWDYICPDSTKGDYPTESIPVDVLAKYYETIQKLIEYPFADDDGESVEPHTIGMTDDGLKQWTKYHNELVQEARESMSFMSTPYIEYLMKLPERIARIALIFRMVRHVAGEIPLGDLDASEITTAYHVMEALRQHGKRVFGLMGQSA
;
A
#
# COMPACT_ATOMS: atom_id res chain seq x y z
N TYR A 1 8.55 3.34 -17.65
CA TYR A 1 8.67 4.33 -18.72
C TYR A 1 7.27 4.76 -19.17
N TRP A 2 6.96 6.05 -19.00
CA TRP A 2 5.70 6.65 -19.45
C TRP A 2 6.02 7.87 -20.33
N ARG A 3 5.41 7.91 -21.52
CA ARG A 3 5.59 8.99 -22.50
C ARG A 3 4.23 9.57 -22.86
N ASN A 4 4.10 10.89 -22.83
CA ASN A 4 2.94 11.60 -23.32
C ASN A 4 3.27 12.35 -24.60
N ASP A 5 2.81 11.82 -25.74
CA ASP A 5 2.91 12.48 -27.03
C ASP A 5 1.64 13.31 -27.28
N ARG A 6 1.73 14.62 -27.08
CA ARG A 6 0.65 15.55 -27.46
C ARG A 6 0.90 16.05 -28.87
N ALA A 7 -0.08 15.92 -29.76
CA ALA A 7 -0.04 16.55 -31.08
C ALA A 7 0.04 18.08 -30.91
N GLY A 8 1.21 18.66 -31.20
CA GLY A 8 1.46 20.12 -31.14
C GLY A 8 1.90 20.68 -29.78
N GLY A 9 2.32 19.84 -28.83
CA GLY A 9 2.87 20.24 -27.53
C GLY A 9 4.19 19.57 -27.20
N ASP A 10 4.89 20.07 -26.19
CA ASP A 10 6.10 19.41 -25.69
C ASP A 10 5.78 18.01 -25.17
N SER A 11 6.47 17.00 -25.68
CA SER A 11 6.45 15.65 -25.12
C SER A 11 7.36 15.61 -23.91
N PHE A 12 6.91 14.98 -22.83
CA PHE A 12 7.78 14.70 -21.69
C PHE A 12 7.78 13.20 -21.38
N GLU A 13 8.92 12.74 -20.92
CA GLU A 13 9.15 11.36 -20.52
C GLU A 13 9.34 11.30 -19.01
N LEU A 14 8.65 10.36 -18.38
CA LEU A 14 8.91 9.98 -16.99
C LEU A 14 9.51 8.57 -17.01
N PRO A 15 10.81 8.43 -16.71
CA PRO A 15 11.48 7.14 -16.80
C PRO A 15 10.91 6.11 -15.81
N GLU A 16 10.55 6.54 -14.60
CA GLU A 16 10.03 5.67 -13.55
C GLU A 16 8.87 6.35 -12.80
N PRO A 17 7.68 6.43 -13.43
CA PRO A 17 6.55 7.11 -12.80
C PRO A 17 6.03 6.30 -11.61
N VAL A 18 5.97 6.93 -10.44
CA VAL A 18 5.32 6.41 -9.24
C VAL A 18 4.14 7.29 -8.90
N ILE A 19 2.96 6.67 -8.79
CA ILE A 19 1.72 7.38 -8.45
C ILE A 19 1.15 6.78 -7.16
N SER A 20 0.95 7.63 -6.16
CA SER A 20 0.18 7.30 -4.97
C SER A 20 -1.14 8.07 -5.00
N ALA A 21 -2.24 7.41 -4.70
CA ALA A 21 -3.56 8.02 -4.68
C ALA A 21 -4.32 7.66 -3.40
N LEU A 22 -4.98 8.64 -2.80
CA LEU A 22 -5.94 8.46 -1.71
C LEU A 22 -7.31 8.93 -2.19
N ILE A 23 -8.30 8.04 -2.15
CA ILE A 23 -9.66 8.33 -2.62
C ILE A 23 -10.63 8.07 -1.49
N MET A 24 -11.42 9.09 -1.14
CA MET A 24 -12.57 8.95 -0.24
C MET A 24 -13.84 8.90 -1.07
N THR A 25 -14.64 7.85 -0.88
CA THR A 25 -15.86 7.65 -1.66
C THR A 25 -16.94 6.97 -0.82
N GLN A 26 -18.16 6.96 -1.34
CA GLN A 26 -19.29 6.27 -0.72
C GLN A 26 -19.36 4.81 -1.18
N PRO A 27 -19.96 3.89 -0.38
CA PRO A 27 -20.14 2.50 -0.75
C PRO A 27 -20.81 2.28 -2.11
N ASP A 28 -21.82 3.09 -2.44
CA ASP A 28 -22.56 3.00 -3.71
C ASP A 28 -21.67 3.26 -4.92
N THR A 29 -20.68 4.16 -4.78
CA THR A 29 -19.70 4.42 -5.85
C THR A 29 -18.83 3.19 -6.09
N ILE A 30 -18.42 2.50 -5.04
CA ILE A 30 -17.64 1.26 -5.15
C ILE A 30 -18.46 0.16 -5.84
N GLN A 31 -19.75 0.04 -5.51
CA GLN A 31 -20.66 -0.89 -6.19
C GLN A 31 -20.78 -0.57 -7.68
N THR A 32 -20.94 0.69 -8.03
CA THR A 32 -21.00 1.15 -9.42
C THR A 32 -19.71 0.85 -10.17
N MET A 33 -18.55 1.11 -9.57
CA MET A 33 -17.24 0.78 -10.16
C MET A 33 -17.08 -0.73 -10.37
N SER A 34 -17.55 -1.55 -9.42
CA SER A 34 -17.46 -3.00 -9.51
C SER A 34 -18.39 -3.59 -10.57
N ALA A 35 -19.44 -2.88 -10.97
CA ALA A 35 -20.33 -3.30 -12.07
C ALA A 35 -19.65 -3.16 -13.45
N SER A 36 -18.62 -2.30 -13.59
CA SER A 36 -17.86 -2.17 -14.83
C SER A 36 -16.98 -3.40 -15.07
N ALA A 37 -17.16 -4.04 -16.22
CA ALA A 37 -16.31 -5.16 -16.64
C ALA A 37 -14.84 -4.72 -16.77
N GLU A 38 -14.60 -3.53 -17.32
CA GLU A 38 -13.27 -2.98 -17.51
C GLU A 38 -12.52 -2.81 -16.16
N MET A 39 -13.19 -2.31 -15.12
CA MET A 39 -12.59 -2.15 -13.78
C MET A 39 -12.28 -3.50 -13.13
N ARG A 40 -13.11 -4.52 -13.36
CA ARG A 40 -12.87 -5.87 -12.82
C ARG A 40 -11.72 -6.58 -13.54
N GLU A 41 -11.75 -6.58 -14.89
CA GLU A 41 -10.83 -7.35 -15.72
C GLU A 41 -9.42 -6.74 -15.76
N SER A 42 -9.28 -5.43 -15.54
CA SER A 42 -7.98 -4.76 -15.46
C SER A 42 -7.20 -5.04 -14.17
N GLY A 43 -7.82 -5.70 -13.19
CA GLY A 43 -7.27 -5.87 -11.84
C GLY A 43 -7.13 -4.54 -11.08
N PHE A 44 -7.83 -3.48 -11.54
CA PHE A 44 -7.79 -2.16 -10.91
C PHE A 44 -8.22 -2.23 -9.45
N LEU A 45 -9.35 -2.88 -9.18
CA LEU A 45 -9.91 -3.02 -7.83
C LEU A 45 -8.98 -3.79 -6.89
N ALA A 46 -8.24 -4.75 -7.40
CA ALA A 46 -7.29 -5.54 -6.61
C ALA A 46 -6.05 -4.77 -6.16
N ARG A 47 -5.78 -3.59 -6.73
CA ARG A 47 -4.59 -2.78 -6.43
C ARG A 47 -4.79 -1.74 -5.34
N TRP A 48 -6.00 -1.57 -4.82
CA TRP A 48 -6.31 -0.63 -3.75
C TRP A 48 -6.28 -1.28 -2.39
N ASP A 49 -5.83 -0.53 -1.40
CA ASP A 49 -6.06 -0.84 0.01
C ASP A 49 -7.33 -0.14 0.46
N TYR A 50 -8.19 -0.88 1.13
CA TYR A 50 -9.51 -0.39 1.51
C TYR A 50 -9.56 -0.10 3.01
N ILE A 51 -10.19 1.01 3.36
CA ILE A 51 -10.55 1.34 4.74
C ILE A 51 -12.07 1.57 4.75
N CYS A 52 -12.79 0.61 5.31
CA CYS A 52 -14.25 0.65 5.43
C CYS A 52 -14.60 0.46 6.92
N PRO A 53 -14.57 1.54 7.72
CA PRO A 53 -14.89 1.46 9.14
C PRO A 53 -16.39 1.16 9.33
N ASP A 54 -16.72 0.57 10.46
CA ASP A 54 -18.11 0.51 10.88
C ASP A 54 -18.58 1.93 11.17
N SER A 55 -19.72 2.31 10.61
CA SER A 55 -20.29 3.66 10.71
C SER A 55 -20.80 3.94 12.13
N THR A 56 -19.91 4.01 13.09
CA THR A 56 -20.23 4.56 14.40
C THR A 56 -19.81 6.02 14.43
N LYS A 57 -20.77 6.91 14.58
CA LYS A 57 -20.45 8.28 14.97
C LYS A 57 -19.90 8.19 16.38
N GLY A 58 -18.57 8.20 16.53
CA GLY A 58 -17.92 8.35 17.82
C GLY A 58 -18.11 9.75 18.38
N ASP A 59 -17.85 9.92 19.66
CA ASP A 59 -17.80 11.22 20.28
C ASP A 59 -16.72 12.08 19.61
N TYR A 60 -16.97 13.37 19.51
CA TYR A 60 -15.98 14.30 18.97
C TYR A 60 -14.77 14.34 19.90
N PRO A 61 -13.55 14.14 19.40
CA PRO A 61 -12.35 14.20 20.23
C PRO A 61 -12.23 15.58 20.87
N THR A 62 -12.17 15.61 22.20
CA THR A 62 -12.08 16.86 22.98
C THR A 62 -10.64 17.31 23.20
N GLU A 63 -9.68 16.40 22.99
CA GLU A 63 -8.27 16.68 23.17
C GLU A 63 -7.59 16.97 21.82
N SER A 64 -6.80 18.02 21.77
CA SER A 64 -5.96 18.32 20.63
C SER A 64 -4.67 17.47 20.67
N ILE A 65 -4.13 17.14 19.50
CA ILE A 65 -2.82 16.50 19.42
C ILE A 65 -1.77 17.41 20.06
N PRO A 66 -0.93 16.92 20.98
CA PRO A 66 0.16 17.72 21.56
C PRO A 66 1.06 18.32 20.47
N VAL A 67 1.45 19.58 20.65
CA VAL A 67 2.20 20.34 19.63
C VAL A 67 3.54 19.70 19.28
N ASP A 68 4.22 19.13 20.25
CA ASP A 68 5.49 18.41 20.10
C ASP A 68 5.33 17.12 19.27
N VAL A 69 4.24 16.38 19.46
CA VAL A 69 3.92 15.19 18.66
C VAL A 69 3.66 15.59 17.20
N LEU A 70 2.90 16.65 17.00
CA LEU A 70 2.59 17.17 15.66
C LEU A 70 3.85 17.69 14.97
N ALA A 71 4.72 18.42 15.70
CA ALA A 71 5.99 18.92 15.17
C ALA A 71 6.89 17.77 14.74
N LYS A 72 7.04 16.73 15.58
CA LYS A 72 7.82 15.53 15.24
C LYS A 72 7.28 14.80 14.03
N TYR A 73 5.96 14.71 13.91
CA TYR A 73 5.32 14.11 12.74
C TYR A 73 5.68 14.86 11.45
N TYR A 74 5.53 16.18 11.42
CA TYR A 74 5.86 16.99 10.24
C TYR A 74 7.36 16.95 9.91
N GLU A 75 8.22 16.99 10.91
CA GLU A 75 9.68 16.83 10.71
C GLU A 75 10.02 15.48 10.05
N THR A 76 9.38 14.40 10.51
CA THR A 76 9.60 13.05 9.95
C THR A 76 9.12 12.97 8.49
N ILE A 77 7.95 13.54 8.19
CA ILE A 77 7.43 13.59 6.82
C ILE A 77 8.35 14.41 5.91
N GLN A 78 8.82 15.57 6.37
CA GLN A 78 9.75 16.41 5.62
C GLN A 78 11.05 15.65 5.31
N LYS A 79 11.66 14.98 6.29
CA LYS A 79 12.86 14.16 6.09
C LYS A 79 12.65 13.02 5.09
N LEU A 80 11.46 12.42 5.05
CA LEU A 80 11.13 11.39 4.06
C LEU A 80 11.03 11.96 2.65
N ILE A 81 10.41 13.14 2.49
CA ILE A 81 10.26 13.81 1.18
C ILE A 81 11.63 14.28 0.65
N GLU A 82 12.47 14.78 1.52
CA GLU A 82 13.81 15.29 1.20
C GLU A 82 14.90 14.21 1.23
N TYR A 83 14.51 12.94 1.42
CA TYR A 83 15.47 11.86 1.52
C TYR A 83 16.25 11.72 0.21
N PRO A 84 17.59 11.76 0.23
CA PRO A 84 18.40 11.76 -0.99
C PRO A 84 18.28 10.40 -1.70
N PHE A 85 18.48 10.39 -3.00
CA PHE A 85 18.68 9.16 -3.77
C PHE A 85 20.04 8.54 -3.45
N ALA A 86 20.26 7.28 -3.84
CA ALA A 86 21.51 6.57 -3.63
C ALA A 86 22.64 7.20 -4.45
N ASP A 87 22.32 7.56 -5.68
CA ASP A 87 23.18 8.35 -6.56
C ASP A 87 22.30 9.34 -7.35
N ASP A 88 22.81 10.57 -7.49
CA ASP A 88 22.16 11.63 -8.26
C ASP A 88 23.27 12.48 -8.89
N ASP A 89 23.61 12.18 -10.14
CA ASP A 89 24.60 12.89 -10.93
C ASP A 89 24.02 14.05 -11.76
N GLY A 90 22.72 14.30 -11.62
CA GLY A 90 21.95 15.30 -12.35
C GLY A 90 21.51 14.85 -13.76
N GLU A 91 21.98 13.71 -14.25
CA GLU A 91 21.57 13.09 -15.50
C GLU A 91 20.76 11.82 -15.26
N SER A 92 21.10 11.09 -14.20
CA SER A 92 20.38 9.89 -13.75
C SER A 92 20.16 9.93 -12.22
N VAL A 93 19.13 9.25 -11.76
CA VAL A 93 18.79 9.15 -10.34
C VAL A 93 18.65 7.69 -10.00
N GLU A 94 19.47 7.20 -9.05
CA GLU A 94 19.37 5.82 -8.60
C GLU A 94 18.68 5.73 -7.23
N PRO A 95 17.61 4.92 -7.10
CA PRO A 95 16.96 4.70 -5.82
C PRO A 95 17.79 3.82 -4.90
N HIS A 96 17.62 3.99 -3.59
CA HIS A 96 18.14 3.05 -2.61
C HIS A 96 17.47 1.69 -2.77
N THR A 97 18.27 0.63 -2.88
CA THR A 97 17.78 -0.74 -2.85
C THR A 97 17.91 -1.28 -1.43
N ILE A 98 16.78 -1.66 -0.84
CA ILE A 98 16.70 -2.26 0.50
C ILE A 98 16.20 -3.69 0.34
N GLY A 99 17.02 -4.64 0.78
CA GLY A 99 16.72 -6.07 0.73
C GLY A 99 15.96 -6.56 1.98
N MET A 100 16.00 -7.86 2.17
CA MET A 100 15.54 -8.52 3.39
C MET A 100 16.68 -9.33 3.98
N THR A 101 16.83 -9.34 5.30
CA THR A 101 17.69 -10.30 5.98
C THR A 101 17.20 -11.72 5.75
N ASP A 102 18.03 -12.73 6.01
CA ASP A 102 17.61 -14.15 5.88
C ASP A 102 16.35 -14.46 6.70
N ASP A 103 16.26 -13.94 7.93
CA ASP A 103 15.10 -14.09 8.78
C ASP A 103 13.89 -13.30 8.28
N GLY A 104 14.11 -12.09 7.75
CA GLY A 104 13.08 -11.27 7.10
C GLY A 104 12.49 -11.98 5.88
N LEU A 105 13.34 -12.51 5.00
CA LEU A 105 12.93 -13.27 3.82
C LEU A 105 12.16 -14.54 4.20
N LYS A 106 12.63 -15.26 5.21
CA LYS A 106 11.95 -16.45 5.72
C LYS A 106 10.55 -16.11 6.25
N GLN A 107 10.43 -15.03 7.00
CA GLN A 107 9.15 -14.58 7.56
C GLN A 107 8.20 -14.08 6.45
N TRP A 108 8.68 -13.32 5.49
CA TRP A 108 7.90 -12.90 4.33
C TRP A 108 7.42 -14.09 3.50
N THR A 109 8.31 -15.06 3.23
CA THR A 109 7.97 -16.30 2.49
C THR A 109 6.86 -17.08 3.18
N LYS A 110 6.89 -17.16 4.51
CA LYS A 110 5.82 -17.79 5.29
C LYS A 110 4.48 -17.12 5.02
N TYR A 111 4.38 -15.80 5.20
CA TYR A 111 3.13 -15.06 4.97
C TYR A 111 2.68 -15.09 3.51
N HIS A 112 3.62 -15.02 2.57
CA HIS A 112 3.32 -15.20 1.15
C HIS A 112 2.62 -16.52 0.89
N ASN A 113 3.17 -17.62 1.40
CA ASN A 113 2.64 -18.97 1.18
C ASN A 113 1.27 -19.16 1.84
N GLU A 114 1.06 -18.61 3.04
CA GLU A 114 -0.23 -18.62 3.73
C GLU A 114 -1.31 -17.90 2.90
N LEU A 115 -1.02 -16.71 2.39
CA LEU A 115 -1.96 -15.92 1.58
C LEU A 115 -2.25 -16.57 0.21
N VAL A 116 -1.22 -17.15 -0.43
CA VAL A 116 -1.40 -17.89 -1.70
C VAL A 116 -2.25 -19.13 -1.48
N GLN A 117 -2.04 -19.85 -0.39
CA GLN A 117 -2.85 -21.01 -0.05
C GLN A 117 -4.31 -20.62 0.21
N GLU A 118 -4.54 -19.56 1.00
CA GLU A 118 -5.89 -19.03 1.23
C GLU A 118 -6.58 -18.64 -0.09
N ALA A 119 -5.87 -17.94 -0.99
CA ALA A 119 -6.40 -17.58 -2.28
C ALA A 119 -6.84 -18.82 -3.08
N ARG A 120 -6.01 -19.87 -3.12
CA ARG A 120 -6.34 -21.14 -3.81
C ARG A 120 -7.56 -21.85 -3.20
N GLU A 121 -7.64 -21.93 -1.89
CA GLU A 121 -8.77 -22.54 -1.18
C GLU A 121 -10.05 -21.74 -1.39
N SER A 122 -9.96 -20.44 -1.56
CA SER A 122 -11.09 -19.52 -1.74
C SER A 122 -11.62 -19.49 -3.18
N MET A 123 -10.93 -20.04 -4.17
CA MET A 123 -11.30 -19.95 -5.60
C MET A 123 -12.68 -20.48 -5.93
N SER A 124 -13.20 -21.43 -5.14
CA SER A 124 -14.51 -22.07 -5.42
C SER A 124 -15.72 -21.31 -4.88
N PHE A 125 -15.51 -20.34 -3.99
CA PHE A 125 -16.61 -19.67 -3.28
C PHE A 125 -16.45 -18.15 -3.14
N MET A 126 -15.29 -17.59 -3.50
CA MET A 126 -15.04 -16.15 -3.47
C MET A 126 -15.01 -15.56 -4.89
N SER A 127 -15.30 -14.27 -5.02
CA SER A 127 -15.23 -13.58 -6.30
C SER A 127 -13.79 -13.47 -6.83
N THR A 128 -13.62 -13.52 -8.14
CA THR A 128 -12.32 -13.37 -8.80
C THR A 128 -11.57 -12.10 -8.37
N PRO A 129 -12.20 -10.90 -8.29
CA PRO A 129 -11.51 -9.69 -7.83
C PRO A 129 -10.97 -9.80 -6.39
N TYR A 130 -11.66 -10.53 -5.50
CA TYR A 130 -11.16 -10.75 -4.15
C TYR A 130 -9.94 -11.69 -4.14
N ILE A 131 -9.95 -12.74 -4.95
CA ILE A 131 -8.80 -13.63 -5.11
C ILE A 131 -7.58 -12.86 -5.64
N GLU A 132 -7.78 -12.02 -6.64
CA GLU A 132 -6.72 -11.14 -7.17
C GLU A 132 -6.19 -10.17 -6.10
N TYR A 133 -7.08 -9.64 -5.27
CA TYR A 133 -6.69 -8.80 -4.13
C TYR A 133 -5.80 -9.57 -3.14
N LEU A 134 -6.19 -10.80 -2.74
CA LEU A 134 -5.37 -11.65 -1.86
C LEU A 134 -3.97 -11.90 -2.43
N MET A 135 -3.89 -12.15 -3.74
CA MET A 135 -2.60 -12.40 -4.43
C MET A 135 -1.68 -11.19 -4.46
N LYS A 136 -2.19 -9.97 -4.19
CA LYS A 136 -1.40 -8.73 -4.10
C LYS A 136 -0.93 -8.39 -2.68
N LEU A 137 -1.49 -9.03 -1.66
CA LEU A 137 -1.15 -8.72 -0.27
C LEU A 137 0.33 -8.98 0.09
N PRO A 138 1.00 -10.06 -0.39
CA PRO A 138 2.40 -10.28 -0.07
C PRO A 138 3.33 -9.13 -0.50
N GLU A 139 3.10 -8.55 -1.68
CA GLU A 139 3.84 -7.39 -2.17
C GLU A 139 3.61 -6.16 -1.26
N ARG A 140 2.38 -5.98 -0.79
CA ARG A 140 2.03 -4.86 0.11
C ARG A 140 2.66 -4.98 1.47
N ILE A 141 2.79 -6.20 2.01
CA ILE A 141 3.52 -6.44 3.26
C ILE A 141 4.95 -5.90 3.15
N ALA A 142 5.65 -6.22 2.06
CA ALA A 142 7.00 -5.73 1.83
C ALA A 142 7.05 -4.20 1.73
N ARG A 143 6.10 -3.58 1.03
CA ARG A 143 6.00 -2.10 0.90
C ARG A 143 5.73 -1.42 2.25
N ILE A 144 4.83 -1.96 3.07
CA ILE A 144 4.53 -1.41 4.40
C ILE A 144 5.74 -1.57 5.32
N ALA A 145 6.43 -2.72 5.28
CA ALA A 145 7.65 -2.93 6.05
C ALA A 145 8.74 -1.91 5.65
N LEU A 146 8.91 -1.66 4.33
CA LEU A 146 9.82 -0.64 3.84
C LEU A 146 9.45 0.76 4.35
N ILE A 147 8.18 1.13 4.35
CA ILE A 147 7.73 2.42 4.90
C ILE A 147 8.11 2.52 6.38
N PHE A 148 7.86 1.49 7.18
CA PHE A 148 8.24 1.48 8.59
C PHE A 148 9.75 1.61 8.79
N ARG A 149 10.55 0.89 8.00
CA ARG A 149 12.00 1.00 8.02
C ARG A 149 12.45 2.42 7.75
N MET A 150 11.93 3.03 6.69
CA MET A 150 12.28 4.40 6.31
C MET A 150 11.85 5.42 7.35
N VAL A 151 10.65 5.33 7.89
CA VAL A 151 10.16 6.21 8.96
C VAL A 151 11.08 6.14 10.18
N ARG A 152 11.42 4.95 10.65
CA ARG A 152 12.31 4.75 11.81
C ARG A 152 13.74 5.22 11.53
N HIS A 153 14.21 5.03 10.30
CA HIS A 153 15.52 5.50 9.89
C HIS A 153 15.62 7.03 9.92
N VAL A 154 14.69 7.73 9.26
CA VAL A 154 14.71 9.22 9.24
C VAL A 154 14.39 9.84 10.61
N ALA A 155 13.68 9.10 11.48
CA ALA A 155 13.49 9.48 12.88
C ALA A 155 14.75 9.28 13.74
N GLY A 156 15.80 8.67 13.20
CA GLY A 156 17.07 8.42 13.91
C GLY A 156 17.02 7.23 14.88
N GLU A 157 16.03 6.36 14.76
CA GLU A 157 15.87 5.19 15.64
C GLU A 157 16.75 4.01 15.24
N ILE A 158 16.95 3.83 13.93
CA ILE A 158 17.71 2.71 13.37
C ILE A 158 18.53 3.16 12.17
N PRO A 159 19.68 2.51 11.84
CA PRO A 159 20.38 2.74 10.60
C PRO A 159 19.57 2.23 9.41
N LEU A 160 19.84 2.76 8.20
CA LEU A 160 19.33 2.17 6.96
C LEU A 160 19.95 0.77 6.78
N GLY A 161 19.16 -0.17 6.31
CA GLY A 161 19.59 -1.55 6.08
C GLY A 161 18.41 -2.45 5.73
N ASP A 162 18.66 -3.72 5.55
CA ASP A 162 17.68 -4.72 5.13
C ASP A 162 16.55 -4.91 6.17
N LEU A 163 15.37 -5.24 5.67
CA LEU A 163 14.17 -5.52 6.46
C LEU A 163 14.34 -6.80 7.29
N ASP A 164 14.08 -6.73 8.56
CA ASP A 164 14.14 -7.87 9.46
C ASP A 164 12.77 -8.55 9.65
N ALA A 165 12.76 -9.69 10.35
CA ALA A 165 11.54 -10.46 10.60
C ALA A 165 10.50 -9.69 11.44
N SER A 166 10.93 -8.77 12.31
CA SER A 166 10.01 -8.01 13.17
C SER A 166 9.25 -6.94 12.36
N GLU A 167 9.92 -6.30 11.41
CA GLU A 167 9.32 -5.32 10.50
C GLU A 167 8.32 -5.99 9.55
N ILE A 168 8.69 -7.14 9.00
CA ILE A 168 7.78 -7.95 8.17
C ILE A 168 6.54 -8.40 8.97
N THR A 169 6.73 -8.82 10.23
CA THR A 169 5.62 -9.24 11.10
C THR A 169 4.70 -8.06 11.43
N THR A 170 5.27 -6.89 11.74
CA THR A 170 4.49 -5.68 12.02
C THR A 170 3.68 -5.26 10.79
N ALA A 171 4.30 -5.27 9.61
CA ALA A 171 3.64 -4.97 8.35
C ALA A 171 2.50 -5.96 8.03
N TYR A 172 2.71 -7.25 8.32
CA TYR A 172 1.67 -8.27 8.17
C TYR A 172 0.44 -7.98 9.06
N HIS A 173 0.63 -7.57 10.31
CA HIS A 173 -0.50 -7.24 11.18
C HIS A 173 -1.29 -6.02 10.70
N VAL A 174 -0.61 -5.00 10.18
CA VAL A 174 -1.30 -3.86 9.54
C VAL A 174 -2.05 -4.32 8.30
N MET A 175 -1.42 -5.14 7.47
CA MET A 175 -2.06 -5.68 6.27
C MET A 175 -3.26 -6.56 6.61
N GLU A 176 -3.20 -7.35 7.67
CA GLU A 176 -4.34 -8.15 8.13
C GLU A 176 -5.54 -7.27 8.53
N ALA A 177 -5.31 -6.14 9.21
CA ALA A 177 -6.36 -5.17 9.50
C ALA A 177 -6.98 -4.60 8.21
N LEU A 178 -6.16 -4.18 7.25
CA LEU A 178 -6.61 -3.69 5.93
C LEU A 178 -7.35 -4.78 5.15
N ARG A 179 -6.92 -6.04 5.24
CA ARG A 179 -7.57 -7.18 4.62
C ARG A 179 -9.01 -7.37 5.12
N GLN A 180 -9.26 -7.16 6.41
CA GLN A 180 -10.62 -7.23 6.97
C GLN A 180 -11.52 -6.14 6.37
N HIS A 181 -11.01 -4.93 6.19
CA HIS A 181 -11.72 -3.87 5.50
C HIS A 181 -11.93 -4.21 4.01
N GLY A 182 -10.92 -4.74 3.34
CA GLY A 182 -11.01 -5.22 1.95
C GLY A 182 -12.12 -6.26 1.80
N LYS A 183 -12.15 -7.27 2.69
CA LYS A 183 -13.19 -8.31 2.69
C LYS A 183 -14.61 -7.73 2.78
N ARG A 184 -14.83 -6.70 3.60
CA ARG A 184 -16.13 -5.99 3.68
C ARG A 184 -16.46 -5.30 2.35
N VAL A 185 -15.50 -4.60 1.75
CA VAL A 185 -15.71 -3.89 0.48
C VAL A 185 -16.01 -4.85 -0.65
N PHE A 186 -15.29 -5.95 -0.78
CA PHE A 186 -15.58 -6.98 -1.79
C PHE A 186 -16.91 -7.70 -1.53
N GLY A 187 -17.33 -7.83 -0.26
CA GLY A 187 -18.67 -8.29 0.09
C GLY A 187 -19.76 -7.34 -0.42
N LEU A 188 -19.56 -6.02 -0.30
CA LEU A 188 -20.48 -5.02 -0.86
C LEU A 188 -20.53 -5.09 -2.39
N MET A 189 -19.40 -5.30 -3.06
CA MET A 189 -19.33 -5.46 -4.52
C MET A 189 -20.13 -6.69 -5.00
N GLY A 190 -20.11 -7.81 -4.24
CA GLY A 190 -20.85 -9.04 -4.57
C GLY A 190 -22.36 -8.95 -4.35
N GLN A 191 -22.85 -7.95 -3.60
CA GLN A 191 -24.28 -7.75 -3.35
C GLN A 191 -24.99 -6.99 -4.48
N SER A 192 -24.24 -6.47 -5.45
CA SER A 192 -24.75 -5.68 -6.58
C SER A 192 -24.98 -6.52 -7.86
N ALA A 193 -25.04 -7.85 -7.76
CA ALA A 193 -25.29 -8.74 -8.88
C ALA A 193 -26.73 -9.26 -8.87
#